data_2c0b6087980445633791d34e4c0a88bd
#
_entry.id   2c0b6087980445633791d34e4c0a88bd
#
_cell.length_a   1.000
_cell.length_b   1.000
_cell.length_c   1.000
_cell.angle_alpha   90.00
_cell.angle_beta   90.00
_cell.angle_gamma   90.00
#
_symmetry.space_group_name_H-M   'P 1'
#
loop_
_entity.id
_entity.type
_entity.pdbx_description
1 polymer ?
#
loop_
_entity_poly.entity_id
_entity_poly.type
_entity_poly.pdbx_seq_one_letter_code
_entity_poly.pdbx_strand_id
1 'polypeptide(L)'
;MKKDLHKHRILILGASGYIGNAIYKELGPYFKAFGTYRTPKKEFESNKQFFQYNVEEDDVYEILEASKPSVIISALRGDFHAQIIAHQHITEYAIEFGSKIIFLSSANTFDAYSKYPSYELDKTLSHSIYGHFKIKIENMLLRLPKKQVAVLRLPMVFGANCPRIREIKRLVSDNAAVEIFPNLIMNVMLDKKITQQIHYIINRNKYGIFHLGSTDLVHHDEFIKNLIPIITDKKVVLKHVYTTNEDRYLAVLPKFNKLPGHLQILSATVLEELAK
;
A
#
# COMPACT_ATOMS: atom_id res chain seq x y z
N MET A 1 -14.78 26.00 24.50
CA MET A 1 -15.00 24.95 23.50
C MET A 1 -13.90 23.88 23.67
N LYS A 2 -14.18 22.79 24.37
CA LYS A 2 -13.28 21.61 24.38
C LYS A 2 -13.34 21.02 22.96
N LYS A 3 -12.30 21.24 22.14
CA LYS A 3 -12.11 20.51 20.89
C LYS A 3 -12.09 19.02 21.25
N ASP A 4 -13.01 18.24 20.67
CA ASP A 4 -13.07 16.79 20.79
C ASP A 4 -11.73 16.19 20.38
N LEU A 5 -10.90 15.87 21.36
CA LEU A 5 -9.60 15.18 21.20
C LEU A 5 -9.76 13.80 20.55
N HIS A 6 -10.98 13.26 20.48
CA HIS A 6 -11.28 11.96 19.89
C HIS A 6 -11.34 11.95 18.35
N LYS A 7 -11.50 13.11 17.69
CA LYS A 7 -11.69 13.21 16.23
C LYS A 7 -10.43 12.94 15.39
N HIS A 8 -9.28 12.67 16.03
CA HIS A 8 -7.97 12.60 15.37
C HIS A 8 -7.10 11.43 15.86
N ARG A 9 -7.72 10.30 16.26
CA ARG A 9 -7.00 9.08 16.64
C ARG A 9 -6.91 8.15 15.44
N ILE A 10 -5.70 7.82 15.02
CA ILE A 10 -5.45 6.95 13.86
C ILE A 10 -4.72 5.70 14.33
N LEU A 11 -5.23 4.53 13.99
CA LEU A 11 -4.54 3.25 14.18
C LEU A 11 -4.00 2.77 12.83
N ILE A 12 -2.70 2.48 12.77
CA ILE A 12 -2.05 1.92 11.59
C ILE A 12 -1.66 0.48 11.91
N LEU A 13 -2.45 -0.47 11.42
CA LEU A 13 -2.17 -1.89 11.52
C LEU A 13 -1.04 -2.25 10.55
N GLY A 14 0.05 -2.83 11.06
CA GLY A 14 1.27 -3.09 10.30
C GLY A 14 2.21 -1.88 10.19
N ALA A 15 2.18 -0.97 11.16
CA ALA A 15 3.03 0.23 11.22
C ALA A 15 4.53 -0.06 11.29
N SER A 16 4.96 -1.25 11.67
CA SER A 16 6.36 -1.66 11.62
C SER A 16 6.84 -2.07 10.21
N GLY A 17 5.90 -2.28 9.28
CA GLY A 17 6.19 -2.61 7.88
C GLY A 17 6.62 -1.37 7.07
N TYR A 18 7.16 -1.59 5.87
CA TYR A 18 7.71 -0.53 5.03
C TYR A 18 6.74 0.63 4.79
N ILE A 19 5.57 0.36 4.19
CA ILE A 19 4.58 1.41 3.90
C ILE A 19 3.90 1.89 5.18
N GLY A 20 3.57 0.98 6.11
CA GLY A 20 2.93 1.34 7.38
C GLY A 20 3.79 2.28 8.22
N ASN A 21 5.11 2.09 8.24
CA ASN A 21 6.04 2.97 8.95
C ASN A 21 6.14 4.36 8.30
N ALA A 22 6.17 4.41 6.98
CA ALA A 22 6.13 5.68 6.26
C ALA A 22 4.85 6.46 6.56
N ILE A 23 3.69 5.78 6.58
CA ILE A 23 2.40 6.38 6.95
C ILE A 23 2.42 6.87 8.40
N TYR A 24 2.95 6.06 9.34
CA TYR A 24 3.03 6.45 10.75
C TYR A 24 3.87 7.71 10.94
N LYS A 25 5.03 7.80 10.29
CA LYS A 25 5.91 8.96 10.34
C LYS A 25 5.28 10.22 9.73
N GLU A 26 4.56 10.08 8.62
CA GLU A 26 3.85 11.20 7.98
C GLU A 26 2.71 11.73 8.86
N LEU A 27 1.93 10.84 9.47
CA LEU A 27 0.72 11.23 10.18
C LEU A 27 0.97 11.61 11.65
N GLY A 28 2.03 11.09 12.27
CA GLY A 28 2.35 11.29 13.69
C GLY A 28 2.44 12.76 14.14
N PRO A 29 3.01 13.69 13.34
CA PRO A 29 3.05 15.12 13.70
C PRO A 29 1.67 15.80 13.73
N TYR A 30 0.66 15.24 13.07
CA TYR A 30 -0.65 15.89 12.87
C TYR A 30 -1.79 15.23 13.63
N PHE A 31 -1.62 13.95 14.01
CA PHE A 31 -2.66 13.13 14.62
C PHE A 31 -2.12 12.35 15.81
N LYS A 32 -3.01 11.93 16.70
CA LYS A 32 -2.63 10.92 17.70
C LYS A 32 -2.57 9.56 17.01
N ALA A 33 -1.40 9.22 16.47
CA ALA A 33 -1.17 8.00 15.72
C ALA A 33 -0.76 6.86 16.64
N PHE A 34 -1.39 5.69 16.44
CA PHE A 34 -1.03 4.41 17.05
C PHE A 34 -0.59 3.46 15.95
N GLY A 35 0.30 2.54 16.28
CA GLY A 35 0.80 1.56 15.33
C GLY A 35 0.84 0.17 15.90
N THR A 36 0.98 -0.84 15.02
CA THR A 36 1.24 -2.21 15.43
C THR A 36 2.55 -2.73 14.86
N TYR A 37 3.19 -3.65 15.59
CA TYR A 37 4.36 -4.41 15.19
C TYR A 37 4.17 -5.89 15.48
N ARG A 38 4.72 -6.77 14.64
CA ARG A 38 4.73 -8.21 14.88
C ARG A 38 6.00 -8.64 15.60
N THR A 39 7.14 -8.27 15.05
CA THR A 39 8.44 -8.65 15.58
C THR A 39 8.94 -7.60 16.57
N PRO A 40 9.24 -7.98 17.81
CA PRO A 40 9.78 -7.08 18.81
C PRO A 40 11.05 -6.37 18.33
N LYS A 41 11.09 -5.06 18.52
CA LYS A 41 12.24 -4.20 18.31
C LYS A 41 12.19 -3.08 19.33
N LYS A 42 13.33 -2.74 19.91
CA LYS A 42 13.45 -1.73 20.97
C LYS A 42 12.74 -0.41 20.63
N GLU A 43 12.79 0.00 19.37
CA GLU A 43 12.14 1.24 18.90
C GLU A 43 10.61 1.22 18.99
N PHE A 44 9.99 0.04 18.88
CA PHE A 44 8.54 -0.13 18.99
C PHE A 44 8.12 -0.45 20.41
N GLU A 45 8.84 -1.32 21.12
CA GLU A 45 8.54 -1.73 22.50
C GLU A 45 8.62 -0.55 23.48
N SER A 46 9.55 0.39 23.25
CA SER A 46 9.68 1.60 24.06
C SER A 46 8.62 2.67 23.73
N ASN A 47 7.88 2.53 22.65
CA ASN A 47 6.89 3.50 22.20
C ASN A 47 5.48 3.12 22.69
N LYS A 48 4.96 3.86 23.68
CA LYS A 48 3.62 3.66 24.26
C LYS A 48 2.44 3.78 23.26
N GLN A 49 2.70 4.22 22.04
CA GLN A 49 1.71 4.27 20.96
C GLN A 49 1.76 3.04 20.04
N PHE A 50 2.66 2.09 20.31
CA PHE A 50 2.76 0.86 19.56
C PHE A 50 2.26 -0.33 20.37
N PHE A 51 1.50 -1.20 19.71
CA PHE A 51 1.01 -2.46 20.25
C PHE A 51 1.68 -3.63 19.52
N GLN A 52 2.08 -4.65 20.24
CA GLN A 52 2.44 -5.91 19.62
C GLN A 52 1.17 -6.56 19.06
N TYR A 53 1.26 -7.09 17.85
CA TYR A 53 0.12 -7.71 17.17
C TYR A 53 0.60 -8.71 16.12
N ASN A 54 0.29 -9.97 16.32
CA ASN A 54 0.40 -11.03 15.34
C ASN A 54 -1.00 -11.38 14.83
N VAL A 55 -1.30 -11.08 13.57
CA VAL A 55 -2.62 -11.29 12.98
C VAL A 55 -3.07 -12.76 13.00
N GLU A 56 -2.13 -13.71 13.16
CA GLU A 56 -2.37 -15.15 13.18
C GLU A 56 -2.73 -15.68 14.58
N GLU A 57 -2.44 -14.92 15.64
CA GLU A 57 -2.53 -15.37 17.04
C GLU A 57 -3.35 -14.42 17.92
N ASP A 58 -3.31 -13.11 17.65
CA ASP A 58 -3.87 -12.09 18.53
C ASP A 58 -5.24 -11.59 18.05
N ASP A 59 -6.07 -11.14 18.99
CA ASP A 59 -7.33 -10.46 18.69
C ASP A 59 -7.08 -8.95 18.46
N VAL A 60 -7.49 -8.49 17.28
CA VAL A 60 -7.40 -7.06 16.92
C VAL A 60 -8.31 -6.19 17.77
N TYR A 61 -9.37 -6.76 18.36
CA TYR A 61 -10.33 -6.02 19.18
C TYR A 61 -9.70 -5.38 20.41
N GLU A 62 -8.75 -6.05 21.07
CA GLU A 62 -8.02 -5.50 22.22
C GLU A 62 -7.30 -4.19 21.88
N ILE A 63 -6.71 -4.13 20.68
CA ILE A 63 -6.01 -2.94 20.19
C ILE A 63 -7.00 -1.84 19.78
N LEU A 64 -8.12 -2.21 19.18
CA LEU A 64 -9.17 -1.28 18.80
C LEU A 64 -9.76 -0.60 20.05
N GLU A 65 -10.07 -1.38 21.10
CA GLU A 65 -10.55 -0.87 22.38
C GLU A 65 -9.54 0.04 23.10
N ALA A 66 -8.27 -0.36 23.11
CA ALA A 66 -7.20 0.42 23.75
C ALA A 66 -6.91 1.73 23.00
N SER A 67 -6.89 1.68 21.67
CA SER A 67 -6.58 2.85 20.83
C SER A 67 -7.78 3.74 20.53
N LYS A 68 -9.00 3.22 20.49
CA LYS A 68 -10.26 3.91 20.14
C LYS A 68 -10.12 4.81 18.91
N PRO A 69 -9.77 4.23 17.75
CA PRO A 69 -9.43 5.00 16.57
C PRO A 69 -10.68 5.53 15.87
N SER A 70 -10.63 6.77 15.39
CA SER A 70 -11.63 7.31 14.43
C SER A 70 -11.26 6.96 12.99
N VAL A 71 -9.99 6.60 12.72
CA VAL A 71 -9.50 6.12 11.43
C VAL A 71 -8.61 4.91 11.65
N ILE A 72 -8.87 3.83 10.93
CA ILE A 72 -8.08 2.60 10.93
C ILE A 72 -7.45 2.45 9.55
N ILE A 73 -6.12 2.39 9.49
CA ILE A 73 -5.38 2.16 8.25
C ILE A 73 -4.82 0.75 8.27
N SER A 74 -5.23 -0.08 7.33
CA SER A 74 -4.74 -1.46 7.25
C SER A 74 -3.62 -1.59 6.22
N ALA A 75 -2.40 -1.82 6.71
CA ALA A 75 -1.19 -2.18 5.97
C ALA A 75 -0.67 -3.56 6.42
N LEU A 76 -1.56 -4.44 6.89
CA LEU A 76 -1.24 -5.75 7.42
C LEU A 76 -0.54 -6.65 6.41
N ARG A 77 0.34 -7.51 6.93
CA ARG A 77 0.96 -8.65 6.26
C ARG A 77 0.83 -9.88 7.15
N GLY A 78 0.96 -11.06 6.58
CA GLY A 78 0.81 -12.34 7.26
C GLY A 78 -0.13 -13.26 6.51
N ASP A 79 -0.62 -14.29 7.15
CA ASP A 79 -1.56 -15.24 6.57
C ASP A 79 -2.82 -14.56 6.03
N PHE A 80 -3.28 -14.94 4.84
CA PHE A 80 -4.41 -14.29 4.17
C PHE A 80 -5.74 -14.57 4.87
N HIS A 81 -5.90 -15.77 5.43
CA HIS A 81 -7.12 -16.14 6.14
C HIS A 81 -7.24 -15.37 7.46
N ALA A 82 -6.15 -15.32 8.22
CA ALA A 82 -6.07 -14.54 9.45
C ALA A 82 -6.36 -13.04 9.21
N GLN A 83 -5.81 -12.48 8.12
CA GLN A 83 -6.13 -11.10 7.74
C GLN A 83 -7.61 -10.90 7.38
N ILE A 84 -8.29 -11.88 6.77
CA ILE A 84 -9.73 -11.78 6.49
C ILE A 84 -10.51 -11.73 7.79
N ILE A 85 -10.20 -12.60 8.77
CA ILE A 85 -10.84 -12.60 10.10
C ILE A 85 -10.61 -11.26 10.80
N ALA A 86 -9.37 -10.77 10.83
CA ALA A 86 -9.06 -9.47 11.43
C ALA A 86 -9.88 -8.33 10.78
N HIS A 87 -10.07 -8.36 9.45
CA HIS A 87 -10.89 -7.36 8.77
C HIS A 87 -12.40 -7.50 9.04
N GLN A 88 -12.90 -8.70 9.39
CA GLN A 88 -14.26 -8.86 9.89
C GLN A 88 -14.44 -8.09 11.20
N HIS A 89 -13.58 -8.32 12.19
CA HIS A 89 -13.59 -7.61 13.48
C HIS A 89 -13.42 -6.08 13.31
N ILE A 90 -12.50 -5.65 12.43
CA ILE A 90 -12.32 -4.22 12.10
C ILE A 90 -13.60 -3.64 11.50
N THR A 91 -14.30 -4.40 10.67
CA THR A 91 -15.55 -3.98 10.04
C THR A 91 -16.68 -3.83 11.07
N GLU A 92 -16.81 -4.80 11.98
CA GLU A 92 -17.76 -4.78 13.09
C GLU A 92 -17.52 -3.57 13.99
N TYR A 93 -16.28 -3.36 14.41
CA TYR A 93 -15.88 -2.19 15.18
C TYR A 93 -16.22 -0.86 14.46
N ALA A 94 -15.94 -0.80 13.15
CA ALA A 94 -16.21 0.41 12.37
C ALA A 94 -17.71 0.69 12.25
N ILE A 95 -18.57 -0.33 12.19
CA ILE A 95 -20.03 -0.18 12.20
C ILE A 95 -20.48 0.38 13.54
N GLU A 96 -20.01 -0.21 14.64
CA GLU A 96 -20.42 0.14 16.00
C GLU A 96 -20.00 1.56 16.40
N PHE A 97 -18.73 1.93 16.13
CA PHE A 97 -18.13 3.18 16.58
C PHE A 97 -18.08 4.28 15.52
N GLY A 98 -18.54 4.02 14.30
CA GLY A 98 -18.52 5.00 13.21
C GLY A 98 -17.11 5.29 12.66
N SER A 99 -16.13 4.41 12.88
CA SER A 99 -14.77 4.59 12.45
C SER A 99 -14.63 4.48 10.93
N LYS A 100 -13.63 5.15 10.36
CA LYS A 100 -13.30 5.07 8.95
C LYS A 100 -12.17 4.06 8.73
N ILE A 101 -12.33 3.19 7.74
CA ILE A 101 -11.31 2.23 7.32
C ILE A 101 -10.64 2.72 6.05
N ILE A 102 -9.32 2.74 6.04
CA ILE A 102 -8.46 2.96 4.87
C ILE A 102 -7.71 1.65 4.62
N PHE A 103 -8.02 0.99 3.53
CA PHE A 103 -7.45 -0.31 3.18
C PHE A 103 -6.43 -0.18 2.05
N LEU A 104 -5.19 -0.63 2.30
CA LEU A 104 -4.17 -0.71 1.27
C LEU A 104 -4.37 -1.98 0.43
N SER A 105 -4.98 -1.80 -0.71
CA SER A 105 -5.18 -2.83 -1.73
C SER A 105 -4.04 -2.82 -2.75
N SER A 106 -4.21 -3.48 -3.90
CA SER A 106 -3.16 -3.69 -4.88
C SER A 106 -3.69 -3.68 -6.31
N ALA A 107 -2.84 -3.34 -7.27
CA ALA A 107 -3.09 -3.54 -8.70
C ALA A 107 -3.36 -5.02 -9.06
N ASN A 108 -2.87 -5.97 -8.24
CA ASN A 108 -3.12 -7.41 -8.44
C ASN A 108 -4.59 -7.80 -8.36
N THR A 109 -5.48 -6.92 -7.90
CA THR A 109 -6.93 -7.14 -8.02
C THR A 109 -7.41 -7.18 -9.48
N PHE A 110 -6.53 -6.83 -10.44
CA PHE A 110 -6.79 -6.81 -11.88
C PHE A 110 -5.83 -7.67 -12.69
N ASP A 111 -5.05 -8.55 -12.08
CA ASP A 111 -4.02 -9.31 -12.79
C ASP A 111 -4.55 -10.32 -13.83
N ALA A 112 -5.86 -10.57 -13.85
CA ALA A 112 -6.54 -11.31 -14.90
C ALA A 112 -6.84 -10.46 -16.15
N TYR A 113 -6.84 -9.12 -16.05
CA TYR A 113 -7.02 -8.23 -17.17
C TYR A 113 -5.66 -7.80 -17.72
N SER A 114 -5.29 -8.35 -18.86
CA SER A 114 -3.95 -8.14 -19.40
C SER A 114 -3.88 -7.16 -20.58
N LYS A 115 -5.02 -6.75 -21.16
CA LYS A 115 -5.03 -5.96 -22.42
C LYS A 115 -5.03 -4.45 -22.22
N TYR A 116 -5.42 -3.95 -21.05
CA TYR A 116 -5.59 -2.52 -20.77
C TYR A 116 -5.28 -2.19 -19.33
N PRO A 117 -4.86 -0.95 -19.02
CA PRO A 117 -4.80 -0.49 -17.63
C PRO A 117 -6.21 -0.46 -17.02
N SER A 118 -6.30 -0.66 -15.71
CA SER A 118 -7.58 -0.70 -15.00
C SER A 118 -7.90 0.63 -14.31
N TYR A 119 -9.18 0.93 -14.21
CA TYR A 119 -9.74 2.12 -13.57
C TYR A 119 -10.55 1.74 -12.32
N GLU A 120 -10.92 2.73 -11.49
CA GLU A 120 -11.53 2.48 -10.16
C GLU A 120 -12.85 1.69 -10.22
N LEU A 121 -13.66 1.89 -11.26
CA LEU A 121 -14.98 1.26 -11.40
C LEU A 121 -14.95 -0.04 -12.22
N ASP A 122 -13.79 -0.45 -12.72
CA ASP A 122 -13.66 -1.71 -13.43
C ASP A 122 -13.89 -2.88 -12.47
N LYS A 123 -14.50 -3.94 -13.00
CA LYS A 123 -14.74 -5.16 -12.23
C LYS A 123 -13.41 -5.82 -11.88
N THR A 124 -13.16 -6.02 -10.60
CA THR A 124 -11.96 -6.73 -10.14
C THR A 124 -12.01 -8.21 -10.53
N LEU A 125 -10.89 -8.71 -11.06
CA LEU A 125 -10.68 -10.12 -11.38
C LEU A 125 -9.18 -10.42 -11.28
N SER A 126 -8.83 -11.48 -10.58
CA SER A 126 -7.45 -11.90 -10.38
C SER A 126 -7.28 -13.39 -10.63
N HIS A 127 -6.09 -13.80 -11.07
CA HIS A 127 -5.67 -15.20 -11.13
C HIS A 127 -4.78 -15.58 -9.94
N SER A 128 -4.22 -14.60 -9.23
CA SER A 128 -3.34 -14.84 -8.10
C SER A 128 -4.12 -15.00 -6.79
N ILE A 129 -3.62 -15.88 -5.91
CA ILE A 129 -4.17 -16.05 -4.55
C ILE A 129 -4.15 -14.71 -3.81
N TYR A 130 -3.09 -13.92 -3.99
CA TYR A 130 -2.96 -12.59 -3.38
C TYR A 130 -4.03 -11.61 -3.88
N GLY A 131 -4.29 -11.57 -5.18
CA GLY A 131 -5.33 -10.70 -5.74
C GLY A 131 -6.73 -11.12 -5.29
N HIS A 132 -7.04 -12.41 -5.28
CA HIS A 132 -8.30 -12.93 -4.73
C HIS A 132 -8.52 -12.54 -3.27
N PHE A 133 -7.48 -12.67 -2.45
CA PHE A 133 -7.51 -12.23 -1.05
C PHE A 133 -7.83 -10.74 -0.93
N LYS A 134 -7.17 -9.88 -1.71
CA LYS A 134 -7.43 -8.44 -1.72
C LYS A 134 -8.86 -8.12 -2.16
N ILE A 135 -9.36 -8.76 -3.21
CA ILE A 135 -10.75 -8.61 -3.70
C ILE A 135 -11.75 -9.01 -2.61
N LYS A 136 -11.48 -10.09 -1.86
CA LYS A 136 -12.38 -10.54 -0.78
C LYS A 136 -12.52 -9.47 0.31
N ILE A 137 -11.42 -8.84 0.72
CA ILE A 137 -11.47 -7.76 1.71
C ILE A 137 -12.13 -6.50 1.11
N GLU A 138 -11.80 -6.10 -0.12
CA GLU A 138 -12.47 -4.96 -0.78
C GLU A 138 -13.98 -5.14 -0.79
N ASN A 139 -14.47 -6.32 -1.20
CA ASN A 139 -15.89 -6.63 -1.25
C ASN A 139 -16.57 -6.59 0.12
N MET A 140 -15.86 -6.97 1.19
CA MET A 140 -16.34 -6.85 2.57
C MET A 140 -16.48 -5.38 2.96
N LEU A 141 -15.43 -4.60 2.78
CA LEU A 141 -15.38 -3.20 3.19
C LEU A 141 -16.35 -2.32 2.39
N LEU A 142 -16.52 -2.56 1.10
CA LEU A 142 -17.40 -1.79 0.23
C LEU A 142 -18.91 -1.98 0.53
N ARG A 143 -19.27 -2.90 1.42
CA ARG A 143 -20.63 -3.03 1.98
C ARG A 143 -20.92 -2.04 3.11
N LEU A 144 -19.89 -1.46 3.70
CA LEU A 144 -20.03 -0.43 4.73
C LEU A 144 -20.63 0.88 4.16
N PRO A 145 -21.16 1.76 5.02
CA PRO A 145 -21.56 3.09 4.59
C PRO A 145 -20.41 3.79 3.84
N LYS A 146 -20.71 4.37 2.67
CA LYS A 146 -19.71 4.92 1.75
C LYS A 146 -18.66 5.83 2.42
N LYS A 147 -19.08 6.64 3.40
CA LYS A 147 -18.18 7.58 4.09
C LYS A 147 -17.18 6.91 5.04
N GLN A 148 -17.41 5.66 5.39
CA GLN A 148 -16.55 4.89 6.31
C GLN A 148 -15.41 4.15 5.60
N VAL A 149 -15.33 4.15 4.27
CA VAL A 149 -14.35 3.33 3.54
C VAL A 149 -13.59 4.14 2.51
N ALA A 150 -12.27 3.95 2.50
CA ALA A 150 -11.41 4.28 1.38
C ALA A 150 -10.53 3.05 1.03
N VAL A 151 -10.69 2.53 -0.17
CA VAL A 151 -9.86 1.46 -0.73
C VAL A 151 -8.79 2.10 -1.60
N LEU A 152 -7.53 1.85 -1.28
CA LEU A 152 -6.38 2.42 -2.00
C LEU A 152 -5.67 1.30 -2.76
N ARG A 153 -5.88 1.22 -4.07
CA ARG A 153 -5.20 0.25 -4.93
C ARG A 153 -3.84 0.81 -5.34
N LEU A 154 -2.79 0.14 -4.90
CA LEU A 154 -1.42 0.55 -5.09
C LEU A 154 -0.77 -0.25 -6.21
N PRO A 155 0.02 0.39 -7.09
CA PRO A 155 0.91 -0.29 -8.03
C PRO A 155 2.19 -0.76 -7.34
N MET A 156 3.27 -0.96 -8.08
CA MET A 156 4.60 -1.13 -7.50
C MET A 156 5.06 0.14 -6.79
N VAL A 157 5.42 0.00 -5.51
CA VAL A 157 5.86 1.12 -4.66
C VAL A 157 7.36 1.07 -4.48
N PHE A 158 8.00 2.18 -4.77
CA PHE A 158 9.43 2.40 -4.62
C PHE A 158 9.74 3.42 -3.52
N GLY A 159 10.96 3.38 -3.02
CA GLY A 159 11.55 4.27 -2.03
C GLY A 159 12.91 3.70 -1.65
N ALA A 160 13.83 4.51 -1.14
CA ALA A 160 15.24 4.15 -0.91
C ALA A 160 15.46 2.79 -0.21
N ASN A 161 14.57 2.43 0.72
CA ASN A 161 14.64 1.20 1.50
C ASN A 161 13.49 0.23 1.22
N CYS A 162 12.84 0.32 0.04
CA CYS A 162 11.75 -0.59 -0.28
C CYS A 162 12.23 -2.05 -0.43
N PRO A 163 11.35 -3.04 -0.16
CA PRO A 163 11.71 -4.45 -0.25
C PRO A 163 12.30 -4.84 -1.62
N ARG A 164 11.78 -4.25 -2.71
CA ARG A 164 12.24 -4.55 -4.07
C ARG A 164 13.67 -4.04 -4.32
N ILE A 165 14.02 -2.83 -3.91
CA ILE A 165 15.39 -2.31 -4.03
C ILE A 165 16.35 -3.15 -3.18
N ARG A 166 15.95 -3.54 -1.96
CA ARG A 166 16.75 -4.42 -1.12
C ARG A 166 16.98 -5.79 -1.77
N GLU A 167 15.94 -6.33 -2.41
CA GLU A 167 16.05 -7.61 -3.14
C GLU A 167 17.00 -7.49 -4.35
N ILE A 168 16.89 -6.44 -5.16
CA ILE A 168 17.81 -6.19 -6.27
C ILE A 168 19.24 -6.08 -5.75
N LYS A 169 19.50 -5.30 -4.70
CA LYS A 169 20.84 -5.17 -4.10
C LYS A 169 21.37 -6.50 -3.58
N ARG A 170 20.51 -7.34 -2.99
CA ARG A 170 20.89 -8.69 -2.55
C ARG A 170 21.28 -9.57 -3.73
N LEU A 171 20.46 -9.65 -4.78
CA LEU A 171 20.75 -10.43 -5.98
C LEU A 171 22.08 -10.01 -6.63
N VAL A 172 22.32 -8.69 -6.72
CA VAL A 172 23.59 -8.14 -7.22
C VAL A 172 24.77 -8.55 -6.34
N SER A 173 24.59 -8.51 -5.01
CA SER A 173 25.63 -8.95 -4.06
C SER A 173 25.96 -10.45 -4.21
N ASP A 174 24.94 -11.25 -4.48
CA ASP A 174 25.05 -12.71 -4.64
C ASP A 174 25.49 -13.11 -6.08
N ASN A 175 25.81 -12.14 -6.95
CA ASN A 175 26.05 -12.33 -8.39
C ASN A 175 24.91 -13.07 -9.11
N ALA A 176 23.71 -12.96 -8.62
CA ALA A 176 22.50 -13.53 -9.20
C ALA A 176 21.86 -12.58 -10.22
N ALA A 177 21.14 -13.16 -11.19
CA ALA A 177 20.45 -12.37 -12.20
C ALA A 177 19.20 -11.68 -11.64
N VAL A 178 18.99 -10.44 -12.03
CA VAL A 178 17.77 -9.69 -11.75
C VAL A 178 16.76 -9.96 -12.87
N GLU A 179 15.59 -10.48 -12.53
CA GLU A 179 14.52 -10.73 -13.48
C GLU A 179 13.83 -9.42 -13.89
N ILE A 180 13.71 -9.24 -15.20
CA ILE A 180 12.97 -8.14 -15.83
C ILE A 180 11.94 -8.71 -16.80
N PHE A 181 10.80 -8.03 -16.92
CA PHE A 181 9.63 -8.47 -17.69
C PHE A 181 9.34 -7.49 -18.82
N PRO A 182 9.90 -7.69 -20.04
CA PRO A 182 9.76 -6.74 -21.14
C PRO A 182 8.32 -6.45 -21.54
N ASN A 183 7.47 -7.48 -21.53
CA ASN A 183 6.05 -7.34 -21.92
C ASN A 183 5.14 -6.92 -20.77
N LEU A 184 5.66 -6.56 -19.61
CA LEU A 184 4.86 -6.05 -18.50
C LEU A 184 4.81 -4.53 -18.52
N ILE A 185 3.63 -4.00 -18.80
CA ILE A 185 3.33 -2.56 -18.72
C ILE A 185 2.69 -2.30 -17.36
N MET A 186 3.25 -1.35 -16.62
CA MET A 186 2.84 -1.01 -15.26
C MET A 186 2.84 0.49 -15.04
N ASN A 187 2.27 0.91 -13.93
CA ASN A 187 2.58 2.20 -13.32
C ASN A 187 3.29 2.00 -11.98
N VAL A 188 3.90 3.04 -11.46
CA VAL A 188 4.74 2.98 -10.26
C VAL A 188 4.35 4.11 -9.30
N MET A 189 4.83 4.03 -8.06
CA MET A 189 4.58 5.07 -7.08
C MET A 189 5.74 5.19 -6.08
N LEU A 190 5.96 6.40 -5.58
CA LEU A 190 6.91 6.67 -4.51
C LEU A 190 6.21 6.55 -3.14
N ASP A 191 6.84 5.87 -2.18
CA ASP A 191 6.30 5.70 -0.83
C ASP A 191 5.94 7.02 -0.14
N LYS A 192 6.84 8.00 -0.23
CA LYS A 192 6.63 9.35 0.29
C LYS A 192 5.40 10.04 -0.35
N LYS A 193 5.14 9.80 -1.62
CA LYS A 193 3.96 10.36 -2.29
C LYS A 193 2.68 9.68 -1.83
N ILE A 194 2.68 8.36 -1.62
CA ILE A 194 1.54 7.62 -1.06
C ILE A 194 1.15 8.19 0.31
N THR A 195 2.13 8.44 1.18
CA THR A 195 1.82 8.95 2.53
C THR A 195 1.17 10.33 2.47
N GLN A 196 1.63 11.22 1.59
CA GLN A 196 1.01 12.52 1.34
C GLN A 196 -0.42 12.39 0.78
N GLN A 197 -0.64 11.44 -0.14
CA GLN A 197 -1.97 11.16 -0.69
C GLN A 197 -2.93 10.64 0.39
N ILE A 198 -2.48 9.73 1.26
CA ILE A 198 -3.28 9.22 2.38
C ILE A 198 -3.59 10.35 3.37
N HIS A 199 -2.62 11.18 3.69
CA HIS A 199 -2.82 12.36 4.54
C HIS A 199 -3.90 13.30 3.97
N TYR A 200 -3.86 13.57 2.67
CA TYR A 200 -4.89 14.36 1.99
C TYR A 200 -6.28 13.67 2.04
N ILE A 201 -6.36 12.36 1.81
CA ILE A 201 -7.61 11.58 1.87
C ILE A 201 -8.24 11.67 3.26
N ILE A 202 -7.44 11.62 4.33
CA ILE A 202 -7.89 11.77 5.71
C ILE A 202 -8.39 13.19 5.96
N ASN A 203 -7.56 14.20 5.68
CA ASN A 203 -7.86 15.61 5.96
C ASN A 203 -9.09 16.11 5.20
N ARG A 204 -9.32 15.63 3.99
CA ARG A 204 -10.46 15.97 3.15
C ARG A 204 -11.65 15.04 3.31
N ASN A 205 -11.55 14.11 4.25
CA ASN A 205 -12.57 13.07 4.50
C ASN A 205 -13.03 12.37 3.21
N LYS A 206 -12.10 12.09 2.28
CA LYS A 206 -12.40 11.43 1.01
C LYS A 206 -12.69 9.96 1.23
N TYR A 207 -13.57 9.37 0.44
CA TYR A 207 -14.01 7.97 0.55
C TYR A 207 -14.21 7.34 -0.83
N GLY A 208 -14.35 6.03 -0.88
CA GLY A 208 -14.49 5.25 -2.11
C GLY A 208 -13.18 4.62 -2.55
N ILE A 209 -13.05 4.29 -3.82
CA ILE A 209 -11.90 3.59 -4.38
C ILE A 209 -10.95 4.61 -5.03
N PHE A 210 -9.66 4.49 -4.74
CA PHE A 210 -8.60 5.33 -5.30
C PHE A 210 -7.54 4.45 -5.94
N HIS A 211 -7.11 4.83 -7.13
CA HIS A 211 -5.92 4.31 -7.77
C HIS A 211 -4.76 5.27 -7.51
N LEU A 212 -3.79 4.84 -6.68
CA LEU A 212 -2.68 5.69 -6.23
C LEU A 212 -1.39 5.29 -6.96
N GLY A 213 -1.35 5.52 -8.26
CA GLY A 213 -0.19 5.25 -9.12
C GLY A 213 0.31 6.50 -9.84
N SER A 214 1.44 6.38 -10.54
CA SER A 214 1.85 7.38 -11.52
C SER A 214 0.77 7.53 -12.59
N THR A 215 0.71 8.71 -13.19
CA THR A 215 -0.32 9.02 -14.20
C THR A 215 0.03 8.53 -15.60
N ASP A 216 1.24 8.05 -15.78
CA ASP A 216 1.79 7.45 -16.98
C ASP A 216 2.04 5.94 -16.80
N LEU A 217 2.36 5.29 -17.89
CA LEU A 217 2.69 3.87 -17.97
C LEU A 217 4.14 3.70 -18.39
N VAL A 218 4.77 2.64 -17.91
CA VAL A 218 6.16 2.29 -18.25
C VAL A 218 6.31 0.78 -18.37
N HIS A 219 7.17 0.31 -19.29
CA HIS A 219 7.57 -1.08 -19.32
C HIS A 219 8.43 -1.42 -18.10
N HIS A 220 8.16 -2.57 -17.48
CA HIS A 220 8.87 -2.99 -16.28
C HIS A 220 10.38 -3.09 -16.51
N ASP A 221 10.80 -3.67 -17.63
CA ASP A 221 12.23 -3.83 -17.95
C ASP A 221 12.93 -2.49 -18.14
N GLU A 222 12.29 -1.54 -18.82
CA GLU A 222 12.79 -0.20 -19.03
C GLU A 222 12.95 0.55 -17.69
N PHE A 223 11.92 0.48 -16.83
CA PHE A 223 11.98 1.10 -15.50
C PHE A 223 13.08 0.50 -14.64
N ILE A 224 13.24 -0.83 -14.60
CA ILE A 224 14.28 -1.49 -13.81
C ILE A 224 15.68 -1.20 -14.37
N LYS A 225 15.86 -1.18 -15.70
CA LYS A 225 17.13 -0.79 -16.33
C LYS A 225 17.56 0.62 -15.93
N ASN A 226 16.62 1.56 -15.86
CA ASN A 226 16.89 2.93 -15.42
C ASN A 226 17.09 3.05 -13.90
N LEU A 227 16.46 2.17 -13.10
CA LEU A 227 16.62 2.13 -11.65
C LEU A 227 17.99 1.60 -11.21
N ILE A 228 18.53 0.58 -11.91
CA ILE A 228 19.78 -0.10 -11.53
C ILE A 228 20.94 0.87 -11.31
N PRO A 229 21.30 1.77 -12.25
CA PRO A 229 22.42 2.69 -12.05
C PRO A 229 22.21 3.69 -10.91
N ILE A 230 20.97 3.91 -10.47
CA ILE A 230 20.64 4.77 -9.32
C ILE A 230 20.97 4.05 -8.00
N ILE A 231 20.81 2.73 -7.96
CA ILE A 231 20.89 1.97 -6.70
C ILE A 231 22.20 1.22 -6.52
N THR A 232 23.01 1.04 -7.58
CA THR A 232 24.29 0.31 -7.53
C THR A 232 25.19 0.64 -8.72
N ASP A 233 26.50 0.74 -8.47
CA ASP A 233 27.53 0.90 -9.50
C ASP A 233 28.06 -0.45 -10.03
N LYS A 234 27.59 -1.57 -9.45
CA LYS A 234 28.03 -2.91 -9.85
C LYS A 234 27.38 -3.31 -11.19
N LYS A 235 28.11 -4.09 -11.99
CA LYS A 235 27.55 -4.72 -13.19
C LYS A 235 26.46 -5.72 -12.78
N VAL A 236 25.29 -5.58 -13.37
CA VAL A 236 24.10 -6.41 -13.07
C VAL A 236 23.80 -7.31 -14.26
N VAL A 237 23.60 -8.59 -13.99
CA VAL A 237 23.11 -9.55 -14.99
C VAL A 237 21.59 -9.46 -15.02
N LEU A 238 21.02 -9.18 -16.19
CA LEU A 238 19.58 -9.11 -16.39
C LEU A 238 19.09 -10.39 -17.05
N LYS A 239 18.03 -10.98 -16.48
CA LYS A 239 17.32 -12.11 -17.04
C LYS A 239 15.97 -11.65 -17.57
N HIS A 240 15.79 -11.67 -18.89
CA HIS A 240 14.51 -11.35 -19.52
C HIS A 240 13.54 -12.52 -19.35
N VAL A 241 12.39 -12.24 -18.75
CA VAL A 241 11.33 -13.21 -18.51
C VAL A 241 10.09 -12.80 -19.30
N TYR A 242 9.67 -13.65 -20.22
CA TYR A 242 8.47 -13.46 -21.02
C TYR A 242 7.40 -14.42 -20.52
N THR A 243 6.31 -13.88 -19.97
CA THR A 243 5.16 -14.67 -19.53
C THR A 243 4.11 -14.83 -20.63
N THR A 244 4.12 -13.95 -21.62
CA THR A 244 3.27 -13.93 -22.80
C THR A 244 4.05 -13.38 -23.98
N ASN A 245 3.54 -13.58 -25.20
CA ASN A 245 4.13 -12.99 -26.42
C ASN A 245 3.60 -11.56 -26.69
N GLU A 246 2.58 -11.12 -25.96
CA GLU A 246 1.96 -9.82 -26.08
C GLU A 246 2.18 -8.99 -24.80
N ASP A 247 2.04 -7.68 -24.93
CA ASP A 247 2.06 -6.77 -23.79
C ASP A 247 0.94 -7.09 -22.81
N ARG A 248 1.31 -7.09 -21.53
CA ARG A 248 0.41 -7.34 -20.42
C ARG A 248 0.40 -6.15 -19.46
N TYR A 249 -0.78 -5.63 -19.20
CA TYR A 249 -0.95 -4.51 -18.29
C TYR A 249 -1.19 -4.99 -16.84
N LEU A 250 -0.43 -4.45 -15.90
CA LEU A 250 -0.70 -4.51 -14.47
C LEU A 250 -0.58 -3.09 -13.92
N ALA A 251 -1.54 -2.26 -14.28
CA ALA A 251 -1.53 -0.84 -13.97
C ALA A 251 -2.91 -0.36 -13.50
N VAL A 252 -2.91 0.53 -12.51
CA VAL A 252 -4.09 1.14 -11.92
C VAL A 252 -4.03 2.66 -12.11
N LEU A 253 -4.75 3.15 -13.11
CA LEU A 253 -4.77 4.59 -13.44
C LEU A 253 -5.95 5.29 -12.77
N PRO A 254 -5.74 6.50 -12.20
CA PRO A 254 -6.83 7.29 -11.62
C PRO A 254 -7.68 7.94 -12.71
N LYS A 255 -8.99 7.73 -12.67
CA LYS A 255 -9.97 8.32 -13.60
C LYS A 255 -11.06 9.10 -12.89
N PHE A 256 -11.71 8.49 -11.90
CA PHE A 256 -12.87 9.06 -11.21
C PHE A 256 -12.49 9.77 -9.91
N ASN A 257 -11.61 9.21 -9.12
CA ASN A 257 -11.14 9.77 -7.86
C ASN A 257 -9.72 10.36 -7.97
N LYS A 258 -9.52 11.22 -8.97
CA LYS A 258 -8.24 11.91 -9.15
C LYS A 258 -7.92 12.80 -7.95
N LEU A 259 -6.68 12.71 -7.50
CA LEU A 259 -6.13 13.62 -6.50
C LEU A 259 -5.60 14.90 -7.17
N PRO A 260 -5.44 16.01 -6.42
CA PRO A 260 -4.88 17.26 -6.95
C PRO A 260 -3.52 17.06 -7.64
N GLY A 261 -3.20 17.89 -8.64
CA GLY A 261 -2.00 17.75 -9.47
C GLY A 261 -0.68 17.68 -8.68
N HIS A 262 -0.55 18.45 -7.59
CA HIS A 262 0.65 18.41 -6.74
C HIS A 262 0.85 17.08 -5.99
N LEU A 263 -0.19 16.24 -5.91
CA LEU A 263 -0.15 14.89 -5.35
C LEU A 263 0.03 13.81 -6.42
N GLN A 264 -0.04 14.17 -7.70
CA GLN A 264 0.23 13.26 -8.81
C GLN A 264 1.73 13.18 -9.08
N ILE A 265 2.17 12.10 -9.73
CA ILE A 265 3.58 11.88 -10.05
C ILE A 265 3.68 11.15 -11.40
N LEU A 266 4.78 11.35 -12.10
CA LEU A 266 5.17 10.58 -13.28
C LEU A 266 6.18 9.49 -12.88
N SER A 267 6.29 8.43 -13.67
CA SER A 267 7.26 7.34 -13.44
C SER A 267 8.71 7.84 -13.46
N ALA A 268 9.03 8.79 -14.35
CA ALA A 268 10.34 9.44 -14.40
C ALA A 268 10.67 10.16 -13.09
N THR A 269 9.70 10.87 -12.50
CA THR A 269 9.90 11.56 -11.22
C THR A 269 10.17 10.60 -10.06
N VAL A 270 9.64 9.35 -10.14
CA VAL A 270 9.98 8.32 -9.13
C VAL A 270 11.48 8.00 -9.19
N LEU A 271 12.06 7.85 -10.39
CA LEU A 271 13.49 7.61 -10.57
C LEU A 271 14.34 8.81 -10.11
N GLU A 272 13.93 10.04 -10.46
CA GLU A 272 14.59 11.28 -10.03
C GLU A 272 14.65 11.41 -8.50
N GLU A 273 13.57 11.09 -7.81
CA GLU A 273 13.51 11.13 -6.34
C GLU A 273 14.37 10.04 -5.68
N LEU A 274 14.52 8.87 -6.33
CA LEU A 274 15.39 7.79 -5.86
C LEU A 274 16.87 8.07 -6.08
N ALA A 275 17.21 8.97 -7.00
CA ALA A 275 18.59 9.39 -7.30
C ALA A 275 19.14 10.46 -6.34
N LYS A 276 18.28 11.08 -5.52
CA LYS A 276 18.64 12.05 -4.47
C LYS A 276 19.14 11.37 -3.20
#